data_9afb1978efb4142907b9275bb01611f9
#
_entry.id   9afb1978efb4142907b9275bb01611f9
#
_cell.length_a   1.000
_cell.length_b   1.000
_cell.length_c   1.000
_cell.angle_alpha   90.00
_cell.angle_beta   90.00
_cell.angle_gamma   90.00
#
_symmetry.space_group_name_H-M   'P 1'
#
loop_
_entity.id
_entity.type
_entity.pdbx_description
1 polymer ?
#
loop_
_entity_poly.entity_id
_entity_poly.type
_entity_poly.pdbx_seq_one_letter_code
_entity_poly.pdbx_strand_id
1 'polypeptide(L)'
;VLPYNKAWKGSKVIPVARFVDCFLHPGKTIDFNGTKVTYPEVKMVMWAGGNPFAHQPSTNQLLEAWKIPETVVVTDTCWTATARHADIVLPAATQFEHNDITNIGTYSNDGIVAMQQAIEPQYESKPDYWIFSELAKRMGCGDQFTEGRSEMDWIKFIYEQSRKFGAQMGVKLPSFENFWKKGYFLYDVRPQERDYVAFANFRKDPKRNSLGTESGLIQ
;
A
#
# COMPACT_ATOMS: atom_id res chain seq x y z
N VAL A 1 3.17 -1.46 12.61
CA VAL A 1 3.71 -1.72 11.26
C VAL A 1 3.13 -3.05 10.79
N LEU A 2 2.38 -3.04 9.70
CA LEU A 2 1.85 -4.25 9.10
C LEU A 2 3.01 -5.11 8.58
N PRO A 3 3.00 -6.44 8.75
CA PRO A 3 4.08 -7.29 8.30
C PRO A 3 4.25 -7.21 6.79
N TYR A 4 5.50 -7.06 6.35
CA TYR A 4 5.85 -7.02 4.93
C TYR A 4 5.70 -8.41 4.31
N ASN A 5 4.97 -8.53 3.22
CA ASN A 5 4.78 -9.81 2.53
C ASN A 5 6.05 -10.21 1.77
N LYS A 6 6.52 -11.44 2.00
CA LYS A 6 7.71 -12.03 1.33
C LYS A 6 7.53 -12.25 -0.18
N ALA A 7 6.30 -12.15 -0.71
CA ALA A 7 6.00 -12.38 -2.13
C ALA A 7 6.69 -11.40 -3.10
N TRP A 8 7.24 -10.29 -2.60
CA TRP A 8 7.93 -9.28 -3.41
C TRP A 8 9.41 -9.61 -3.72
N LYS A 9 9.94 -10.71 -3.22
CA LYS A 9 11.30 -11.12 -3.58
C LYS A 9 11.38 -11.48 -5.06
N GLY A 10 11.99 -10.59 -5.86
CA GLY A 10 12.20 -10.77 -7.30
C GLY A 10 11.31 -9.92 -8.20
N SER A 11 10.28 -9.22 -7.69
CA SER A 11 9.53 -8.27 -8.50
C SER A 11 10.34 -6.99 -8.72
N LYS A 12 10.30 -6.46 -9.95
CA LYS A 12 10.88 -5.16 -10.25
C LYS A 12 9.99 -4.08 -9.67
N VAL A 13 10.57 -3.22 -8.83
CA VAL A 13 9.87 -2.06 -8.25
C VAL A 13 10.24 -0.84 -9.06
N ILE A 14 9.24 -0.21 -9.67
CA ILE A 14 9.39 1.08 -10.35
C ILE A 14 8.90 2.17 -9.39
N PRO A 15 9.70 3.23 -9.14
CA PRO A 15 9.22 4.34 -8.33
C PRO A 15 7.93 4.94 -8.90
N VAL A 16 6.97 5.25 -8.04
CA VAL A 16 5.66 5.80 -8.44
C VAL A 16 5.80 7.06 -9.29
N ALA A 17 6.77 7.91 -9.00
CA ALA A 17 7.05 9.11 -9.79
C ALA A 17 7.64 8.82 -11.18
N ARG A 18 7.98 7.55 -11.48
CA ARG A 18 8.64 7.13 -12.72
C ARG A 18 7.80 6.20 -13.59
N PHE A 19 6.59 5.84 -13.19
CA PHE A 19 5.81 4.89 -14.01
C PHE A 19 5.45 5.46 -15.39
N VAL A 20 5.21 6.77 -15.51
CA VAL A 20 4.98 7.43 -16.81
C VAL A 20 6.22 7.32 -17.69
N ASP A 21 7.41 7.62 -17.15
CA ASP A 21 8.69 7.45 -17.87
C ASP A 21 8.93 5.97 -18.23
N CYS A 22 8.54 5.04 -17.34
CA CYS A 22 8.64 3.60 -17.58
C CYS A 22 7.81 3.15 -18.79
N PHE A 23 6.58 3.63 -18.91
CA PHE A 23 5.71 3.26 -20.03
C PHE A 23 6.22 3.84 -21.36
N LEU A 24 6.69 5.10 -21.34
CA LEU A 24 7.19 5.78 -22.54
C LEU A 24 8.55 5.29 -23.02
N HIS A 25 9.37 4.70 -22.12
CA HIS A 25 10.76 4.35 -22.44
C HIS A 25 11.14 2.94 -21.96
N PRO A 26 10.49 1.86 -22.45
CA PRO A 26 10.87 0.49 -22.10
C PRO A 26 12.35 0.25 -22.37
N GLY A 27 13.04 -0.47 -21.49
CA GLY A 27 14.47 -0.77 -21.60
C GLY A 27 15.41 0.31 -21.06
N LYS A 28 14.94 1.52 -20.79
CA LYS A 28 15.75 2.57 -20.17
C LYS A 28 16.13 2.18 -18.74
N THR A 29 17.40 2.42 -18.40
CA THR A 29 17.91 2.18 -17.05
C THR A 29 18.04 3.51 -16.31
N ILE A 30 17.58 3.55 -15.07
CA ILE A 30 17.68 4.71 -14.17
C ILE A 30 18.43 4.32 -12.89
N ASP A 31 19.01 5.32 -12.23
CA ASP A 31 19.51 5.18 -10.87
C ASP A 31 18.37 5.41 -9.87
N PHE A 32 18.26 4.52 -8.88
CA PHE A 32 17.24 4.58 -7.84
C PHE A 32 17.78 4.03 -6.53
N ASN A 33 17.94 4.88 -5.54
CA ASN A 33 18.41 4.52 -4.18
C ASN A 33 19.68 3.67 -4.20
N GLY A 34 20.72 4.10 -4.95
CA GLY A 34 22.00 3.39 -5.05
C GLY A 34 21.94 2.09 -5.87
N THR A 35 20.83 1.81 -6.55
CA THR A 35 20.65 0.66 -7.44
C THR A 35 20.29 1.10 -8.85
N LYS A 36 20.47 0.21 -9.82
CA LYS A 36 20.03 0.44 -11.20
C LYS A 36 18.75 -0.33 -11.46
N VAL A 37 17.73 0.38 -11.96
CA VAL A 37 16.43 -0.19 -12.34
C VAL A 37 16.21 -0.02 -13.84
N THR A 38 16.03 -1.12 -14.56
CA THR A 38 15.71 -1.10 -16.00
C THR A 38 14.21 -1.28 -16.17
N TYR A 39 13.57 -0.36 -16.88
CA TYR A 39 12.14 -0.37 -17.13
C TYR A 39 11.72 -1.60 -17.95
N PRO A 40 10.72 -2.36 -17.50
CA PRO A 40 10.13 -3.42 -18.32
C PRO A 40 9.28 -2.83 -19.43
N GLU A 41 9.01 -3.63 -20.46
CA GLU A 41 7.88 -3.41 -21.33
C GLU A 41 6.59 -3.78 -20.57
N VAL A 42 5.67 -2.82 -20.41
CA VAL A 42 4.43 -3.02 -19.68
C VAL A 42 3.30 -3.20 -20.67
N LYS A 43 2.72 -4.41 -20.72
CA LYS A 43 1.61 -4.76 -21.61
C LYS A 43 0.25 -4.65 -20.93
N MET A 44 0.20 -4.86 -19.62
CA MET A 44 -1.02 -4.76 -18.84
C MET A 44 -0.78 -3.96 -17.56
N VAL A 45 -1.72 -3.10 -17.25
CA VAL A 45 -1.77 -2.36 -15.99
C VAL A 45 -2.99 -2.83 -15.20
N MET A 46 -2.79 -3.19 -13.95
CA MET A 46 -3.85 -3.31 -12.98
C MET A 46 -3.67 -2.25 -11.91
N TRP A 47 -4.53 -1.27 -11.91
CA TRP A 47 -4.47 -0.14 -11.00
C TRP A 47 -5.50 -0.31 -9.88
N ALA A 48 -5.02 -0.52 -8.67
CA ALA A 48 -5.85 -0.65 -7.48
C ALA A 48 -5.52 0.47 -6.49
N GLY A 49 -6.50 1.30 -6.19
CA GLY A 49 -6.35 2.45 -5.28
C GLY A 49 -5.58 3.64 -5.88
N GLY A 50 -5.94 4.82 -5.43
CA GLY A 50 -5.37 6.08 -5.93
C GLY A 50 -5.91 6.49 -7.31
N ASN A 51 -5.66 7.75 -7.67
CA ASN A 51 -6.14 8.34 -8.92
C ASN A 51 -5.00 9.09 -9.62
N PRO A 52 -4.13 8.41 -10.40
CA PRO A 52 -2.97 9.03 -11.03
C PRO A 52 -3.33 10.21 -11.92
N PHE A 53 -4.46 10.20 -12.60
CA PHE A 53 -4.90 11.34 -13.41
C PHE A 53 -5.21 12.62 -12.60
N ALA A 54 -5.34 12.49 -11.26
CA ALA A 54 -5.52 13.65 -10.38
C ALA A 54 -4.22 14.13 -9.73
N HIS A 55 -3.19 13.28 -9.59
CA HIS A 55 -2.00 13.64 -8.81
C HIS A 55 -0.66 13.43 -9.51
N GLN A 56 -0.61 12.90 -10.73
CA GLN A 56 0.65 12.84 -11.48
C GLN A 56 1.04 14.21 -12.05
N PRO A 57 2.34 14.58 -12.05
CA PRO A 57 2.79 15.93 -12.37
C PRO A 57 2.50 16.40 -13.80
N SER A 58 2.45 15.49 -14.77
CA SER A 58 2.27 15.84 -16.19
C SER A 58 1.15 15.02 -16.80
N THR A 59 -0.07 15.55 -16.75
CA THR A 59 -1.26 14.89 -17.28
C THR A 59 -1.16 14.60 -18.78
N ASN A 60 -0.56 15.50 -19.56
CA ASN A 60 -0.39 15.30 -21.01
C ASN A 60 0.55 14.12 -21.32
N GLN A 61 1.66 14.00 -20.60
CA GLN A 61 2.54 12.83 -20.74
C GLN A 61 1.88 11.56 -20.22
N LEU A 62 1.09 11.66 -19.15
CA LEU A 62 0.33 10.53 -18.63
C LEU A 62 -0.67 10.00 -19.67
N LEU A 63 -1.38 10.89 -20.37
CA LEU A 63 -2.32 10.50 -21.43
C LEU A 63 -1.63 9.72 -22.56
N GLU A 64 -0.42 10.14 -22.95
CA GLU A 64 0.35 9.40 -23.97
C GLU A 64 0.88 8.06 -23.42
N ALA A 65 1.42 8.06 -22.21
CA ALA A 65 1.92 6.86 -21.55
C ALA A 65 0.82 5.82 -21.33
N TRP A 66 -0.40 6.27 -21.01
CA TRP A 66 -1.54 5.39 -20.71
C TRP A 66 -2.06 4.61 -21.92
N LYS A 67 -1.70 5.05 -23.14
CA LYS A 67 -2.03 4.35 -24.39
C LYS A 67 -1.06 3.21 -24.73
N ILE A 68 0.07 3.11 -24.04
CA ILE A 68 1.12 2.11 -24.36
C ILE A 68 0.74 0.70 -23.91
N PRO A 69 0.21 0.47 -22.69
CA PRO A 69 -0.25 -0.85 -22.31
C PRO A 69 -1.39 -1.34 -23.21
N GLU A 70 -1.39 -2.62 -23.54
CA GLU A 70 -2.45 -3.26 -24.34
C GLU A 70 -3.78 -3.32 -23.58
N THR A 71 -3.74 -3.33 -22.24
CA THR A 71 -4.93 -3.44 -21.38
C THR A 71 -4.69 -2.68 -20.07
N VAL A 72 -5.67 -1.87 -19.69
CA VAL A 72 -5.70 -1.18 -18.41
C VAL A 72 -6.96 -1.58 -17.65
N VAL A 73 -6.74 -2.21 -16.49
CA VAL A 73 -7.79 -2.57 -15.53
C VAL A 73 -7.69 -1.67 -14.30
N VAL A 74 -8.79 -1.10 -13.88
CA VAL A 74 -8.84 -0.24 -12.69
C VAL A 74 -9.87 -0.79 -11.70
N THR A 75 -9.49 -0.91 -10.43
CA THR A 75 -10.44 -1.10 -9.33
C THR A 75 -10.67 0.24 -8.64
N ASP A 76 -11.91 0.69 -8.59
CA ASP A 76 -12.24 1.98 -7.96
C ASP A 76 -13.66 1.97 -7.39
N THR A 77 -13.90 2.80 -6.40
CA THR A 77 -15.21 2.95 -5.75
C THR A 77 -16.14 3.91 -6.49
N CYS A 78 -15.61 4.70 -7.43
CA CYS A 78 -16.36 5.66 -8.23
C CYS A 78 -15.68 5.92 -9.58
N TRP A 79 -16.39 6.63 -10.48
CA TRP A 79 -15.88 7.02 -11.79
C TRP A 79 -14.86 8.15 -11.71
N THR A 80 -13.68 7.85 -11.17
CA THR A 80 -12.53 8.77 -11.17
C THR A 80 -12.03 9.05 -12.59
N ALA A 81 -11.16 10.04 -12.75
CA ALA A 81 -10.52 10.29 -14.03
C ALA A 81 -9.70 9.05 -14.49
N THR A 82 -9.06 8.34 -13.58
CA THR A 82 -8.33 7.10 -13.90
C THR A 82 -9.27 5.99 -14.37
N ALA A 83 -10.39 5.77 -13.68
CA ALA A 83 -11.38 4.78 -14.09
C ALA A 83 -11.95 5.07 -15.48
N ARG A 84 -12.13 6.35 -15.83
CA ARG A 84 -12.64 6.76 -17.18
C ARG A 84 -11.64 6.55 -18.31
N HIS A 85 -10.37 6.29 -17.99
CA HIS A 85 -9.31 6.00 -18.96
C HIS A 85 -8.90 4.52 -18.94
N ALA A 86 -9.67 3.66 -18.29
CA ALA A 86 -9.45 2.22 -18.26
C ALA A 86 -10.25 1.48 -19.35
N ASP A 87 -9.74 0.33 -19.78
CA ASP A 87 -10.47 -0.59 -20.65
C ASP A 87 -11.49 -1.40 -19.85
N ILE A 88 -11.14 -1.76 -18.61
CA ILE A 88 -11.99 -2.52 -17.70
C ILE A 88 -12.00 -1.82 -16.32
N VAL A 89 -13.20 -1.59 -15.79
CA VAL A 89 -13.38 -1.09 -14.43
C VAL A 89 -14.07 -2.14 -13.58
N LEU A 90 -13.43 -2.52 -12.48
CA LEU A 90 -13.99 -3.42 -11.49
C LEU A 90 -14.47 -2.59 -10.30
N PRO A 91 -15.78 -2.60 -9.98
CA PRO A 91 -16.31 -1.79 -8.89
C PRO A 91 -15.82 -2.33 -7.54
N ALA A 92 -15.04 -1.53 -6.85
CA ALA A 92 -14.52 -1.84 -5.52
C ALA A 92 -15.51 -1.38 -4.42
N ALA A 93 -15.63 -2.18 -3.37
CA ALA A 93 -16.36 -1.80 -2.19
C ALA A 93 -15.65 -0.64 -1.46
N THR A 94 -16.44 0.27 -0.90
CA THR A 94 -15.93 1.35 -0.06
C THR A 94 -15.52 0.80 1.31
N GLN A 95 -14.77 1.59 2.06
CA GLN A 95 -14.36 1.26 3.42
C GLN A 95 -15.52 1.03 4.42
N PHE A 96 -16.75 1.42 4.08
CA PHE A 96 -17.93 1.16 4.90
C PHE A 96 -18.61 -0.16 4.55
N GLU A 97 -18.26 -0.77 3.44
CA GLU A 97 -18.92 -1.94 2.85
C GLU A 97 -18.16 -3.25 3.12
N HIS A 98 -17.03 -3.20 3.83
CA HIS A 98 -16.28 -4.39 4.25
C HIS A 98 -15.54 -4.17 5.57
N ASN A 99 -15.04 -5.24 6.15
CA ASN A 99 -14.18 -5.16 7.32
C ASN A 99 -12.73 -4.90 6.93
N ASP A 100 -12.00 -4.13 7.75
CA ASP A 100 -10.58 -3.89 7.56
C ASP A 100 -9.91 -3.46 8.87
N ILE A 101 -8.63 -3.20 8.83
CA ILE A 101 -7.81 -2.66 9.91
C ILE A 101 -6.85 -1.61 9.37
N THR A 102 -6.78 -0.46 10.01
CA THR A 102 -5.87 0.62 9.59
C THR A 102 -5.17 1.29 10.76
N ASN A 103 -4.16 2.08 10.46
CA ASN A 103 -3.48 2.93 11.44
C ASN A 103 -4.17 4.30 11.53
N ILE A 104 -4.13 4.91 12.73
CA ILE A 104 -4.55 6.29 12.94
C ILE A 104 -3.35 7.21 12.68
N GLY A 105 -3.58 8.30 11.94
CA GLY A 105 -2.54 9.27 11.62
C GLY A 105 -1.55 8.74 10.59
N THR A 106 -1.49 9.37 9.43
CA THR A 106 -0.72 8.88 8.28
C THR A 106 0.78 8.75 8.58
N TYR A 107 1.35 9.68 9.31
CA TYR A 107 2.78 9.70 9.64
C TYR A 107 3.06 9.54 11.15
N SER A 108 2.10 9.90 12.01
CA SER A 108 2.27 9.81 13.46
C SER A 108 2.07 8.39 13.98
N ASN A 109 1.26 7.56 13.30
CA ASN A 109 0.91 6.21 13.75
C ASN A 109 0.39 6.20 15.19
N ASP A 110 -0.60 7.04 15.50
CA ASP A 110 -1.11 7.25 16.86
C ASP A 110 -1.89 6.05 17.41
N GLY A 111 -2.25 5.12 16.57
CA GLY A 111 -3.01 3.94 16.97
C GLY A 111 -3.48 3.05 15.83
N ILE A 112 -4.38 2.14 16.14
CA ILE A 112 -5.00 1.19 15.21
C ILE A 112 -6.52 1.30 15.33
N VAL A 113 -7.22 1.26 14.19
CA VAL A 113 -8.69 1.24 14.11
C VAL A 113 -9.17 -0.08 13.51
N ALA A 114 -10.20 -0.66 14.12
CA ALA A 114 -11.01 -1.71 13.53
C ALA A 114 -12.07 -1.06 12.64
N MET A 115 -11.92 -1.18 11.34
CA MET A 115 -12.89 -0.70 10.36
C MET A 115 -13.96 -1.78 10.18
N GLN A 116 -15.02 -1.70 10.96
CA GLN A 116 -16.11 -2.67 10.90
C GLN A 116 -17.07 -2.31 9.78
N GLN A 117 -17.49 -3.29 9.01
CA GLN A 117 -18.48 -3.14 7.97
C GLN A 117 -19.75 -2.48 8.55
N ALA A 118 -20.19 -1.38 7.96
CA ALA A 118 -21.36 -0.61 8.39
C ALA A 118 -22.58 -0.85 7.50
N ILE A 119 -22.35 -1.15 6.22
CA ILE A 119 -23.39 -1.43 5.22
C ILE A 119 -22.96 -2.59 4.32
N GLU A 120 -23.93 -3.25 3.67
CA GLU A 120 -23.62 -4.25 2.66
C GLU A 120 -23.04 -3.59 1.39
N PRO A 121 -22.13 -4.27 0.66
CA PRO A 121 -21.65 -3.79 -0.63
C PRO A 121 -22.79 -3.43 -1.57
N GLN A 122 -22.72 -2.24 -2.14
CA GLN A 122 -23.78 -1.73 -3.01
C GLN A 122 -23.59 -2.20 -4.45
N TYR A 123 -24.67 -2.55 -5.12
CA TYR A 123 -24.70 -3.02 -6.51
C TYR A 123 -23.75 -4.21 -6.74
N GLU A 124 -22.84 -4.11 -7.69
CA GLU A 124 -21.87 -5.16 -8.05
C GLU A 124 -20.52 -4.98 -7.35
N SER A 125 -20.39 -4.00 -6.44
CA SER A 125 -19.11 -3.73 -5.76
C SER A 125 -18.67 -4.93 -4.91
N LYS A 126 -17.37 -5.17 -4.89
CA LYS A 126 -16.73 -6.23 -4.11
C LYS A 126 -15.49 -5.69 -3.39
N PRO A 127 -15.16 -6.21 -2.19
CA PRO A 127 -13.89 -5.89 -1.56
C PRO A 127 -12.71 -6.27 -2.46
N ASP A 128 -11.65 -5.46 -2.44
CA ASP A 128 -10.44 -5.74 -3.23
C ASP A 128 -9.88 -7.14 -2.97
N TYR A 129 -9.90 -7.61 -1.72
CA TYR A 129 -9.47 -8.96 -1.38
C TYR A 129 -10.27 -10.03 -2.14
N TRP A 130 -11.58 -9.87 -2.26
CA TRP A 130 -12.43 -10.77 -3.04
C TRP A 130 -12.07 -10.72 -4.52
N ILE A 131 -11.93 -9.52 -5.11
CA ILE A 131 -11.57 -9.31 -6.52
C ILE A 131 -10.26 -10.03 -6.85
N PHE A 132 -9.21 -9.77 -6.06
CA PHE A 132 -7.90 -10.39 -6.29
C PHE A 132 -7.88 -11.88 -6.00
N SER A 133 -8.66 -12.36 -5.03
CA SER A 133 -8.82 -13.80 -4.77
C SER A 133 -9.45 -14.53 -5.94
N GLU A 134 -10.47 -13.95 -6.55
CA GLU A 134 -11.13 -14.53 -7.72
C GLU A 134 -10.23 -14.51 -8.97
N LEU A 135 -9.44 -13.47 -9.15
CA LEU A 135 -8.41 -13.43 -10.20
C LEU A 135 -7.35 -14.50 -9.96
N ALA A 136 -6.83 -14.61 -8.76
CA ALA A 136 -5.81 -15.61 -8.41
C ALA A 136 -6.30 -17.05 -8.60
N LYS A 137 -7.56 -17.34 -8.25
CA LYS A 137 -8.17 -18.65 -8.52
C LYS A 137 -8.19 -18.97 -10.00
N ARG A 138 -8.62 -18.03 -10.87
CA ARG A 138 -8.65 -18.22 -12.32
C ARG A 138 -7.26 -18.37 -12.94
N MET A 139 -6.24 -17.78 -12.31
CA MET A 139 -4.83 -17.92 -12.68
C MET A 139 -4.17 -19.19 -12.13
N GLY A 140 -4.89 -20.03 -11.36
CA GLY A 140 -4.37 -21.26 -10.78
C GLY A 140 -3.46 -21.05 -9.55
N CYS A 141 -3.45 -19.85 -8.93
CA CYS A 141 -2.64 -19.53 -7.75
C CYS A 141 -3.47 -19.06 -6.55
N GLY A 142 -4.77 -19.43 -6.52
CA GLY A 142 -5.70 -18.99 -5.46
C GLY A 142 -5.22 -19.35 -4.06
N ASP A 143 -4.79 -20.59 -3.84
CA ASP A 143 -4.31 -21.05 -2.54
C ASP A 143 -3.03 -20.33 -2.09
N GLN A 144 -2.14 -20.00 -3.04
CA GLN A 144 -0.93 -19.22 -2.76
C GLN A 144 -1.26 -17.78 -2.36
N PHE A 145 -2.29 -17.20 -2.96
CA PHE A 145 -2.73 -15.84 -2.67
C PHE A 145 -3.46 -15.74 -1.35
N THR A 146 -4.44 -16.62 -1.11
CA THR A 146 -5.28 -16.57 0.08
C THR A 146 -4.67 -17.25 1.30
N GLU A 147 -3.74 -18.18 1.10
CA GLU A 147 -3.25 -19.10 2.14
C GLU A 147 -4.39 -19.80 2.91
N GLY A 148 -5.54 -20.02 2.25
CA GLY A 148 -6.75 -20.58 2.84
C GLY A 148 -7.47 -19.66 3.83
N ARG A 149 -7.12 -18.37 3.90
CA ARG A 149 -7.70 -17.40 4.83
C ARG A 149 -8.83 -16.62 4.19
N SER A 150 -9.87 -16.37 4.99
CA SER A 150 -10.87 -15.34 4.70
C SER A 150 -10.32 -13.94 4.95
N GLU A 151 -11.04 -12.90 4.54
CA GLU A 151 -10.71 -11.51 4.86
C GLU A 151 -10.55 -11.29 6.38
N MET A 152 -11.51 -11.79 7.16
CA MET A 152 -11.44 -11.69 8.63
C MET A 152 -10.27 -12.47 9.24
N ASP A 153 -9.90 -13.61 8.67
CA ASP A 153 -8.73 -14.37 9.13
C ASP A 153 -7.43 -13.61 8.85
N TRP A 154 -7.37 -12.89 7.72
CA TRP A 154 -6.24 -11.99 7.42
C TRP A 154 -6.18 -10.82 8.40
N ILE A 155 -7.30 -10.17 8.70
CA ILE A 155 -7.36 -9.08 9.67
C ILE A 155 -6.87 -9.55 11.04
N LYS A 156 -7.37 -10.70 11.52
CA LYS A 156 -6.89 -11.31 12.77
C LYS A 156 -5.40 -11.63 12.73
N PHE A 157 -4.93 -12.25 11.66
CA PHE A 157 -3.53 -12.58 11.49
C PHE A 157 -2.63 -11.34 11.53
N ILE A 158 -2.97 -10.29 10.77
CA ILE A 158 -2.22 -9.03 10.72
C ILE A 158 -2.20 -8.37 12.11
N TYR A 159 -3.34 -8.33 12.80
CA TYR A 159 -3.42 -7.79 14.15
C TYR A 159 -2.54 -8.55 15.14
N GLU A 160 -2.56 -9.89 15.11
CA GLU A 160 -1.73 -10.71 15.98
C GLU A 160 -0.23 -10.58 15.69
N GLN A 161 0.17 -10.38 14.43
CA GLN A 161 1.57 -10.03 14.11
C GLN A 161 1.93 -8.66 14.69
N SER A 162 1.04 -7.67 14.58
CA SER A 162 1.23 -6.34 15.18
C SER A 162 1.32 -6.41 16.71
N ARG A 163 0.52 -7.27 17.34
CA ARG A 163 0.60 -7.53 18.79
C ARG A 163 1.96 -8.08 19.21
N LYS A 164 2.47 -9.09 18.50
CA LYS A 164 3.78 -9.70 18.76
C LYS A 164 4.90 -8.67 18.59
N PHE A 165 4.87 -7.90 17.52
CA PHE A 165 5.86 -6.86 17.25
C PHE A 165 5.78 -5.73 18.30
N GLY A 166 4.58 -5.27 18.62
CA GLY A 166 4.37 -4.24 19.65
C GLY A 166 4.92 -4.67 21.01
N ALA A 167 4.71 -5.94 21.40
CA ALA A 167 5.23 -6.47 22.66
C ALA A 167 6.76 -6.41 22.75
N GLN A 168 7.47 -6.64 21.64
CA GLN A 168 8.94 -6.50 21.57
C GLN A 168 9.38 -5.05 21.76
N MET A 169 8.53 -4.08 21.42
CA MET A 169 8.76 -2.64 21.59
C MET A 169 8.19 -2.09 22.90
N GLY A 170 7.67 -2.95 23.78
CA GLY A 170 7.07 -2.54 25.05
C GLY A 170 5.63 -2.06 24.95
N VAL A 171 4.99 -2.20 23.80
CA VAL A 171 3.57 -1.85 23.61
C VAL A 171 2.70 -3.09 23.78
N LYS A 172 1.76 -3.05 24.72
CA LYS A 172 0.84 -4.16 25.01
C LYS A 172 -0.51 -3.89 24.36
N LEU A 173 -0.73 -4.45 23.17
CA LEU A 173 -2.05 -4.43 22.54
C LEU A 173 -2.99 -5.45 23.23
N PRO A 174 -4.29 -5.16 23.33
CA PRO A 174 -5.30 -6.09 23.86
C PRO A 174 -5.45 -7.34 22.99
N SER A 175 -6.29 -8.31 23.40
CA SER A 175 -6.69 -9.42 22.52
C SER A 175 -7.44 -8.87 21.31
N PHE A 176 -7.47 -9.65 20.20
CA PHE A 176 -8.20 -9.26 19.00
C PHE A 176 -9.67 -8.96 19.30
N GLU A 177 -10.33 -9.82 20.09
CA GLU A 177 -11.75 -9.68 20.43
C GLU A 177 -12.02 -8.37 21.19
N ASN A 178 -11.17 -8.03 22.15
CA ASN A 178 -11.29 -6.79 22.92
C ASN A 178 -11.03 -5.55 22.05
N PHE A 179 -10.03 -5.62 21.17
CA PHE A 179 -9.73 -4.56 20.21
C PHE A 179 -10.89 -4.36 19.23
N TRP A 180 -11.37 -5.45 18.61
CA TRP A 180 -12.43 -5.42 17.64
C TRP A 180 -13.74 -4.88 18.23
N LYS A 181 -14.09 -5.32 19.45
CA LYS A 181 -15.28 -4.82 20.18
C LYS A 181 -15.16 -3.33 20.53
N LYS A 182 -13.95 -2.87 20.92
CA LYS A 182 -13.73 -1.46 21.28
C LYS A 182 -13.68 -0.56 20.04
N GLY A 183 -13.25 -1.08 18.90
CA GLY A 183 -13.14 -0.38 17.63
C GLY A 183 -11.78 0.32 17.39
N TYR A 184 -10.97 0.54 18.42
CA TYR A 184 -9.67 1.20 18.27
C TYR A 184 -8.72 0.91 19.42
N PHE A 185 -7.45 1.16 19.19
CA PHE A 185 -6.40 1.22 20.20
C PHE A 185 -5.48 2.42 19.92
N LEU A 186 -5.28 3.29 20.92
CA LEU A 186 -4.35 4.41 20.83
C LEU A 186 -3.05 4.03 21.54
N TYR A 187 -1.92 4.42 20.94
CA TYR A 187 -0.61 4.26 21.54
C TYR A 187 -0.37 5.37 22.57
N ASP A 188 0.17 4.99 23.71
CA ASP A 188 0.67 5.98 24.67
C ASP A 188 1.97 6.59 24.14
N VAL A 189 2.00 7.90 24.03
CA VAL A 189 3.21 8.64 23.65
C VAL A 189 4.18 8.61 24.83
N ARG A 190 5.31 7.95 24.65
CA ARG A 190 6.36 7.91 25.68
C ARG A 190 6.93 9.31 25.90
N PRO A 191 7.29 9.70 27.15
CA PRO A 191 7.83 11.03 27.42
C PRO A 191 9.01 11.41 26.50
N GLN A 192 9.86 10.43 26.17
CA GLN A 192 11.03 10.64 25.30
C GLN A 192 10.66 10.93 23.83
N GLU A 193 9.41 10.63 23.42
CA GLU A 193 8.93 10.83 22.05
C GLU A 193 8.19 12.16 21.89
N ARG A 194 7.82 12.84 22.99
CA ARG A 194 7.11 14.12 22.93
C ARG A 194 7.93 15.23 22.29
N ASP A 195 9.24 15.21 22.52
CA ASP A 195 10.18 16.20 22.01
C ASP A 195 11.00 15.66 20.82
N TYR A 196 10.47 14.61 20.14
CA TYR A 196 11.16 14.03 19.00
C TYR A 196 11.28 15.02 17.85
N VAL A 197 12.51 15.25 17.43
CA VAL A 197 12.84 16.06 16.24
C VAL A 197 13.42 15.13 15.18
N ALA A 198 12.77 15.07 14.02
CA ALA A 198 13.25 14.26 12.91
C ALA A 198 14.68 14.67 12.51
N PHE A 199 15.53 13.66 12.29
CA PHE A 199 16.94 13.86 11.93
C PHE A 199 17.80 14.66 12.92
N ALA A 200 17.39 14.79 14.19
CA ALA A 200 18.16 15.54 15.19
C ALA A 200 19.61 15.06 15.32
N ASN A 201 19.83 13.74 15.35
CA ASN A 201 21.17 13.16 15.45
C ASN A 201 22.01 13.43 14.18
N PHE A 202 21.43 13.30 12.99
CA PHE A 202 22.06 13.65 11.73
C PHE A 202 22.46 15.13 11.70
N ARG A 203 21.55 16.03 12.10
CA ARG A 203 21.82 17.48 12.16
C ARG A 203 22.94 17.82 13.12
N LYS A 204 23.05 17.10 14.24
CA LYS A 204 24.09 17.30 15.24
C LYS A 204 25.46 16.82 14.78
N ASP A 205 25.53 15.66 14.14
CA ASP A 205 26.76 15.07 13.62
C ASP A 205 26.43 14.18 12.38
N PRO A 206 26.46 14.74 11.17
CA PRO A 206 26.14 14.00 9.94
C PRO A 206 27.10 12.84 9.66
N LYS A 207 28.37 12.94 10.08
CA LYS A 207 29.36 11.90 9.84
C LYS A 207 29.09 10.66 10.69
N ARG A 208 28.73 10.86 11.95
CA ARG A 208 28.45 9.76 12.89
C ARG A 208 27.06 9.17 12.71
N ASN A 209 26.11 9.96 12.24
CA ASN A 209 24.71 9.56 12.05
C ASN A 209 24.28 9.78 10.59
N SER A 210 25.05 9.22 9.67
CA SER A 210 24.79 9.33 8.23
C SER A 210 23.39 8.86 7.84
N LEU A 211 22.83 9.46 6.80
CA LEU A 211 21.58 9.02 6.19
C LEU A 211 21.80 7.72 5.38
N GLY A 212 20.72 7.00 5.09
CA GLY A 212 20.75 5.79 4.26
C GLY A 212 20.85 6.08 2.74
N THR A 213 21.52 7.16 2.36
CA THR A 213 21.80 7.56 0.98
C THR A 213 23.22 7.14 0.57
N GLU A 214 23.53 7.16 -0.71
CA GLU A 214 24.87 6.78 -1.21
C GLU A 214 25.98 7.63 -0.61
N SER A 215 25.77 8.94 -0.50
CA SER A 215 26.71 9.87 0.13
C SER A 215 26.65 9.89 1.65
N GLY A 216 25.63 9.30 2.25
CA GLY A 216 25.31 9.46 3.68
C GLY A 216 24.74 10.83 4.05
N LEU A 217 24.55 11.72 3.08
CA LEU A 217 24.03 13.09 3.21
C LEU A 217 22.66 13.22 2.51
N ILE A 218 22.08 14.41 2.57
CA ILE A 218 20.87 14.76 1.80
C ILE A 218 21.26 14.81 0.31
N GLN A 219 20.50 14.10 -0.52
CA GLN A 219 20.64 14.03 -1.98
C GLN A 219 19.37 14.51 -2.66
#